data_123951f2de77723a45e95810f7805fc9
#
_entry.id   123951f2de77723a45e95810f7805fc9
#
_cell.length_a   1.000
_cell.length_b   1.000
_cell.length_c   1.000
_cell.angle_alpha   90.00
_cell.angle_beta   90.00
_cell.angle_gamma   90.00
#
_symmetry.space_group_name_H-M   'P 1'
#
loop_
_entity.id
_entity.type
_entity.pdbx_description
1 polymer ?
#
loop_
_entity_poly.entity_id
_entity_poly.type
_entity_poly.pdbx_seq_one_letter_code
_entity_poly.pdbx_strand_id
1 'polypeptide(L)'
;MNIALDTTNATQLIAGTLAEFAATLRYEDIPTDIRERAKHLMLDGIGIAYASTHYDFAHRSLAAVTELGQGDSDVIGLSAKLSLRDAV
;
A
#
# COMPACT_ATOMS: atom_id res chain seq x y z
N MET A 1 -10.36 2.42 38.68
CA MET A 1 -10.67 1.89 37.35
C MET A 1 -9.73 2.48 36.31
N ASN A 2 -9.23 1.69 35.43
CA ASN A 2 -8.16 2.09 34.52
C ASN A 2 -8.74 2.36 33.14
N ILE A 3 -8.93 3.64 32.79
CA ILE A 3 -9.48 4.08 31.50
C ILE A 3 -8.62 3.62 30.32
N ALA A 4 -7.30 3.50 30.51
CA ALA A 4 -6.38 3.03 29.49
C ALA A 4 -6.62 1.57 29.08
N LEU A 5 -7.02 0.71 30.01
CA LEU A 5 -7.39 -0.68 29.73
C LEU A 5 -8.66 -0.76 28.87
N ASP A 6 -9.67 0.04 29.19
CA ASP A 6 -10.91 0.07 28.42
C ASP A 6 -10.67 0.54 27.00
N THR A 7 -9.83 1.56 26.80
CA THR A 7 -9.45 2.05 25.48
C THR A 7 -8.67 0.99 24.70
N THR A 8 -7.76 0.25 25.33
CA THR A 8 -6.99 -0.83 24.71
C THR A 8 -7.91 -1.95 24.24
N ASN A 9 -8.88 -2.35 25.06
CA ASN A 9 -9.85 -3.38 24.68
C ASN A 9 -10.71 -2.94 23.49
N ALA A 10 -11.19 -1.70 23.49
CA ALA A 10 -11.97 -1.16 22.37
C ALA A 10 -11.16 -1.14 21.08
N THR A 11 -9.88 -0.75 21.13
CA THR A 11 -8.98 -0.74 19.99
C THR A 11 -8.73 -2.16 19.45
N GLN A 12 -8.52 -3.14 20.35
CA GLN A 12 -8.36 -4.53 19.96
C GLN A 12 -9.61 -5.10 19.30
N LEU A 13 -10.80 -4.77 19.80
CA LEU A 13 -12.07 -5.18 19.19
C LEU A 13 -12.24 -4.61 17.79
N ILE A 14 -11.91 -3.33 17.58
CA ILE A 14 -11.98 -2.68 16.27
C ILE A 14 -10.97 -3.32 15.31
N ALA A 15 -9.74 -3.51 15.73
CA ALA A 15 -8.70 -4.15 14.93
C ALA A 15 -9.08 -5.59 14.56
N GLY A 16 -9.62 -6.35 15.50
CA GLY A 16 -10.11 -7.71 15.27
C GLY A 16 -11.25 -7.74 14.25
N THR A 17 -12.19 -6.84 14.35
CA THR A 17 -13.32 -6.73 13.42
C THR A 17 -12.84 -6.41 12.01
N LEU A 18 -11.92 -5.46 11.87
CA LEU A 18 -11.34 -5.10 10.58
C LEU A 18 -10.52 -6.25 9.98
N ALA A 19 -9.75 -6.94 10.81
CA ALA A 19 -8.96 -8.09 10.36
C ALA A 19 -9.86 -9.23 9.88
N GLU A 20 -10.92 -9.53 10.59
CA GLU A 20 -11.90 -10.54 10.20
C GLU A 20 -12.59 -10.16 8.89
N PHE A 21 -13.03 -8.92 8.76
CA PHE A 21 -13.60 -8.40 7.51
C PHE A 21 -12.62 -8.59 6.34
N ALA A 22 -11.38 -8.16 6.51
CA ALA A 22 -10.37 -8.28 5.46
C ALA A 22 -10.06 -9.75 5.09
N ALA A 23 -10.01 -10.63 6.10
CA ALA A 23 -9.69 -12.05 5.89
C ALA A 23 -10.83 -12.83 5.24
N THR A 24 -12.06 -12.40 5.44
CA THR A 24 -13.25 -13.10 4.94
C THR A 24 -13.85 -12.49 3.68
N LEU A 25 -13.42 -11.27 3.31
CA LEU A 25 -13.93 -10.57 2.12
C LEU A 25 -13.59 -11.36 0.86
N ARG A 26 -14.60 -11.64 0.07
CA ARG A 26 -14.46 -12.30 -1.23
C ARG A 26 -14.70 -11.31 -2.35
N TYR A 27 -14.10 -11.56 -3.50
CA TYR A 27 -14.25 -10.70 -4.67
C TYR A 27 -15.74 -10.54 -5.05
N GLU A 28 -16.51 -11.62 -4.96
CA GLU A 28 -17.92 -11.65 -5.29
C GLU A 28 -18.78 -10.80 -4.37
N ASP A 29 -18.31 -10.57 -3.13
CA ASP A 29 -19.02 -9.75 -2.15
C ASP A 29 -18.89 -8.25 -2.40
N ILE A 30 -17.93 -7.87 -3.24
CA ILE A 30 -17.67 -6.46 -3.56
C ILE A 30 -18.62 -6.02 -4.67
N PRO A 31 -19.44 -4.98 -4.45
CA PRO A 31 -20.32 -4.44 -5.49
C PRO A 31 -19.55 -4.05 -6.76
N THR A 32 -20.17 -4.21 -7.92
CA THR A 32 -19.53 -3.97 -9.22
C THR A 32 -19.01 -2.54 -9.36
N ASP A 33 -19.79 -1.56 -8.94
CA ASP A 33 -19.39 -0.14 -8.98
C ASP A 33 -18.16 0.14 -8.11
N ILE A 34 -18.07 -0.51 -6.97
CA ILE A 34 -16.88 -0.40 -6.08
C ILE A 34 -15.65 -1.03 -6.74
N ARG A 35 -15.81 -2.19 -7.39
CA ARG A 35 -14.71 -2.82 -8.14
C ARG A 35 -14.23 -1.93 -9.29
N GLU A 36 -15.14 -1.35 -10.04
CA GLU A 36 -14.77 -0.43 -11.13
C GLU A 36 -14.07 0.83 -10.59
N ARG A 37 -14.56 1.38 -9.47
CA ARG A 37 -13.91 2.51 -8.82
C ARG A 37 -12.49 2.16 -8.36
N ALA A 38 -12.29 0.99 -7.77
CA ALA A 38 -10.97 0.52 -7.34
C ALA A 38 -10.00 0.39 -8.52
N LYS A 39 -10.45 -0.13 -9.66
CA LYS A 39 -9.63 -0.21 -10.88
C LYS A 39 -9.19 1.17 -11.35
N HIS A 40 -10.10 2.14 -11.38
CA HIS A 40 -9.77 3.51 -11.77
C HIS A 40 -8.75 4.15 -10.82
N LEU A 41 -8.90 3.93 -9.51
CA LEU A 41 -7.95 4.45 -8.52
C LEU A 41 -6.56 3.81 -8.67
N MET A 42 -6.50 2.51 -8.92
CA MET A 42 -5.22 1.82 -9.17
C MET A 42 -4.56 2.32 -10.44
N LEU A 43 -5.33 2.48 -11.51
CA LEU A 43 -4.83 3.00 -12.79
C LEU A 43 -4.28 4.42 -12.62
N ASP A 44 -5.00 5.27 -11.90
CA ASP A 44 -4.57 6.63 -11.59
C ASP A 44 -3.26 6.62 -10.80
N GLY A 45 -3.15 5.80 -9.77
CA GLY A 45 -1.93 5.65 -8.97
C GLY A 45 -0.74 5.19 -9.79
N ILE A 46 -0.92 4.20 -10.66
CA ILE A 46 0.13 3.72 -11.56
C ILE A 46 0.54 4.82 -12.55
N GLY A 47 -0.43 5.54 -13.10
CA GLY A 47 -0.16 6.66 -14.00
C GLY A 47 0.65 7.76 -13.34
N ILE A 48 0.34 8.12 -12.11
CA ILE A 48 1.09 9.09 -11.31
C ILE A 48 2.52 8.58 -11.05
N ALA A 49 2.69 7.30 -10.74
CA ALA A 49 4.00 6.71 -10.53
C ALA A 49 4.87 6.83 -11.79
N TYR A 50 4.34 6.50 -12.95
CA TYR A 50 5.07 6.67 -14.23
C TYR A 50 5.38 8.14 -14.52
N ALA A 51 4.43 9.04 -14.34
CA ALA A 51 4.64 10.47 -14.59
C ALA A 51 5.73 11.04 -13.68
N SER A 52 5.80 10.60 -12.43
CA SER A 52 6.78 11.08 -11.46
C SER A 52 8.23 10.70 -11.80
N THR A 53 8.44 9.70 -12.66
CA THR A 53 9.79 9.32 -13.10
C THR A 53 10.50 10.42 -13.90
N HIS A 54 9.78 11.42 -14.42
CA HIS A 54 10.35 12.57 -15.12
C HIS A 54 10.92 13.64 -14.18
N TYR A 55 10.72 13.53 -12.88
CA TYR A 55 11.15 14.52 -11.91
C TYR A 55 12.39 14.06 -11.15
N ASP A 56 13.26 15.02 -10.81
CA ASP A 56 14.50 14.75 -10.08
C ASP A 56 14.26 14.08 -8.74
N PHE A 57 13.18 14.40 -8.05
CA PHE A 57 12.91 13.82 -6.73
C PHE A 57 12.73 12.29 -6.78
N ALA A 58 12.20 11.76 -7.88
CA ALA A 58 12.06 10.32 -8.04
C ALA A 58 13.43 9.63 -8.10
N HIS A 59 14.37 10.18 -8.85
CA HIS A 59 15.72 9.65 -8.97
C HIS A 59 16.51 9.79 -7.68
N ARG A 60 16.33 10.88 -6.95
CA ARG A 60 16.95 11.08 -5.63
C ARG A 60 16.41 10.09 -4.60
N SER A 61 15.09 9.88 -4.59
CA SER A 61 14.46 8.89 -3.70
C SER A 61 14.93 7.49 -4.02
N LEU A 62 15.02 7.13 -5.30
CA LEU A 62 15.54 5.83 -5.73
C LEU A 62 16.98 5.63 -5.25
N ALA A 63 17.84 6.63 -5.44
CA ALA A 63 19.23 6.54 -4.97
C ALA A 63 19.32 6.32 -3.47
N ALA A 64 18.50 7.01 -2.69
CA ALA A 64 18.47 6.87 -1.24
C ALA A 64 18.02 5.46 -0.79
N VAL A 65 16.94 4.93 -1.35
CA VAL A 65 16.44 3.60 -0.96
C VAL A 65 17.33 2.47 -1.48
N THR A 66 18.03 2.67 -2.59
CA THR A 66 19.00 1.70 -3.11
C THR A 66 20.16 1.45 -2.14
N GLU A 67 20.54 2.47 -1.39
CA GLU A 67 21.56 2.35 -0.35
C GLU A 67 21.10 1.53 0.86
N LEU A 68 19.79 1.41 1.07
CA LEU A 68 19.23 0.65 2.21
C LEU A 68 19.27 -0.86 1.99
N GLY A 69 19.41 -1.31 0.76
CA GLY A 69 19.49 -2.74 0.45
C GLY A 69 19.03 -3.05 -0.96
N GLN A 70 19.13 -4.32 -1.32
CA GLN A 70 18.73 -4.85 -2.63
C GLN A 70 17.60 -5.86 -2.48
N GLY A 71 16.97 -6.21 -3.57
CA GLY A 71 15.93 -7.22 -3.63
C GLY A 71 15.54 -7.52 -5.07
N ASP A 72 14.47 -8.30 -5.23
CA ASP A 72 14.01 -8.78 -6.53
C ASP A 72 12.68 -8.17 -6.98
N SER A 73 12.14 -7.21 -6.22
CA SER A 73 10.88 -6.56 -6.55
C SER A 73 11.08 -5.40 -7.52
N ASP A 74 10.24 -5.35 -8.55
CA ASP A 74 10.28 -4.30 -9.55
C ASP A 74 9.77 -2.98 -8.99
N VAL A 75 10.38 -1.88 -9.44
CA VAL A 75 9.94 -0.52 -9.14
C VAL A 75 9.14 0.02 -10.34
N ILE A 76 7.95 0.55 -10.08
CA ILE A 76 7.09 1.05 -11.16
C ILE A 76 7.80 2.20 -11.91
N GLY A 77 7.96 2.02 -13.21
CA GLY A 77 8.49 3.05 -14.10
C GLY A 77 10.00 3.23 -14.10
N LEU A 78 10.74 2.48 -13.29
CA LEU A 78 12.21 2.56 -13.19
C LEU A 78 12.85 1.18 -13.35
N SER A 79 14.04 1.14 -13.94
CA SER A 79 14.79 -0.10 -14.18
C SER A 79 15.60 -0.51 -12.93
N ALA A 80 14.92 -0.62 -11.80
CA ALA A 80 15.55 -0.96 -10.53
C ALA A 80 14.81 -2.13 -9.88
N LYS A 81 15.55 -2.91 -9.08
CA LYS A 81 14.99 -3.97 -8.25
C LYS A 81 15.39 -3.71 -6.81
N LEU A 82 14.40 -3.68 -5.95
CA LEU A 82 14.56 -3.37 -4.52
C LEU A 82 13.87 -4.44 -3.67
N SER A 83 14.05 -4.36 -2.36
CA SER A 83 13.23 -5.15 -1.45
C SER A 83 11.75 -4.76 -1.64
N LEU A 84 10.83 -5.66 -1.31
CA LEU A 84 9.40 -5.38 -1.46
C LEU A 84 8.99 -4.08 -0.76
N ARG A 85 9.49 -3.87 0.44
CA ARG A 85 9.21 -2.64 1.21
C ARG A 85 9.64 -1.38 0.46
N ASP A 86 10.82 -1.39 -0.16
CA ASP A 86 11.41 -0.20 -0.78
C ASP A 86 10.96 -0.02 -2.23
N ALA A 87 10.47 -1.07 -2.89
CA ALA A 87 9.96 -1.01 -4.26
C ALA A 87 8.56 -0.38 -4.36
N VAL A 88 7.79 -0.45 -3.30
CA VAL A 88 6.44 0.11 -3.19
C VAL A 88 6.53 1.59 -2.82
#